data_c0544ba1ae5e0e67edc8c28957a1a73e
#
_entry.id   c0544ba1ae5e0e67edc8c28957a1a73e
#
_cell.length_a   1.000
_cell.length_b   1.000
_cell.length_c   1.000
_cell.angle_alpha   90.00
_cell.angle_beta   90.00
_cell.angle_gamma   90.00
#
_symmetry.space_group_name_H-M   'P 1'
#
loop_
_entity.id
_entity.type
_entity.pdbx_description
1 polymer ?
#
loop_
_entity_poly.entity_id
_entity_poly.type
_entity_poly.pdbx_seq_one_letter_code
_entity_poly.pdbx_strand_id
1 'polypeptide(L)'
;MYQIIHFELNASRVAAFQLKPGAVIRVTAGRLWLTLQGQPDDVWLRAGDHWTLPAGRAIVWLSAEPTAEFQIAQPVMARQGRNGVRRGPNASGLAGAK
;
A
#
# COMPACT_ATOMS: atom_id res chain seq x y z
N MET A 1 -7.79 -12.01 -9.37
CA MET A 1 -8.68 -11.23 -8.51
C MET A 1 -7.89 -10.33 -7.60
N TYR A 2 -8.37 -9.10 -7.39
CA TYR A 2 -7.69 -8.13 -6.57
C TYR A 2 -8.57 -7.66 -5.44
N GLN A 3 -7.95 -7.36 -4.32
CA GLN A 3 -8.61 -6.74 -3.21
C GLN A 3 -8.14 -5.29 -3.17
N ILE A 4 -9.08 -4.35 -3.06
CA ILE A 4 -8.76 -2.94 -3.06
C ILE A 4 -9.19 -2.35 -1.72
N ILE A 5 -8.26 -1.69 -1.05
CA ILE A 5 -8.53 -1.06 0.22
C ILE A 5 -8.16 0.41 0.14
N HIS A 6 -9.02 1.25 0.66
CA HIS A 6 -8.80 2.69 0.69
C HIS A 6 -8.15 3.11 1.97
N PHE A 7 -7.26 4.08 1.88
CA PHE A 7 -6.56 4.61 3.04
C PHE A 7 -6.52 6.12 2.98
N GLU A 8 -6.40 6.72 4.14
CA GLU A 8 -6.20 8.16 4.25
C GLU A 8 -5.04 8.38 5.20
N LEU A 9 -4.14 9.29 4.84
CA LEU A 9 -2.94 9.53 5.61
C LEU A 9 -2.72 11.03 5.71
N ASN A 10 -2.31 11.51 6.87
CA ASN A 10 -1.98 12.92 7.02
C ASN A 10 -0.52 13.10 7.36
N ALA A 11 -0.05 14.34 7.33
CA ALA A 11 1.38 14.61 7.38
C ALA A 11 2.06 14.15 8.64
N SER A 12 1.34 13.95 9.72
CA SER A 12 1.96 13.53 10.96
C SER A 12 2.16 12.04 11.04
N ARG A 13 1.75 11.31 10.01
CA ARG A 13 1.83 9.87 10.03
C ARG A 13 2.70 9.32 8.95
N VAL A 14 3.36 8.22 9.28
CA VAL A 14 4.11 7.44 8.31
C VAL A 14 3.58 6.02 8.45
N ALA A 15 3.26 5.39 7.36
CA ALA A 15 2.71 4.04 7.38
C ALA A 15 3.61 3.10 6.59
N ALA A 16 3.79 1.91 7.09
CA ALA A 16 4.56 0.89 6.40
C ALA A 16 3.61 -0.24 6.01
N PHE A 17 3.74 -0.67 4.76
CA PHE A 17 2.90 -1.74 4.25
C PHE A 17 3.77 -2.82 3.63
N GLN A 18 3.46 -4.06 3.93
CA GLN A 18 4.10 -5.16 3.27
C GLN A 18 3.24 -5.54 2.08
N LEU A 19 3.78 -5.39 0.88
CA LEU A 19 3.01 -5.58 -0.34
C LEU A 19 3.39 -6.87 -1.02
N LYS A 20 2.42 -7.47 -1.67
CA LYS A 20 2.61 -8.68 -2.45
C LYS A 20 2.98 -8.33 -3.87
N PRO A 21 3.57 -9.28 -4.60
CA PRO A 21 3.87 -9.03 -6.00
C PRO A 21 2.62 -8.61 -6.76
N GLY A 22 2.77 -7.60 -7.58
CA GLY A 22 1.66 -7.11 -8.38
C GLY A 22 0.80 -6.06 -7.70
N ALA A 23 1.17 -5.65 -6.47
CA ALA A 23 0.41 -4.62 -5.77
C ALA A 23 0.49 -3.29 -6.51
N VAL A 24 -0.60 -2.55 -6.51
CA VAL A 24 -0.66 -1.25 -7.15
C VAL A 24 -1.17 -0.24 -6.14
N ILE A 25 -0.47 0.89 -6.04
CA ILE A 25 -0.91 2.00 -5.20
C ILE A 25 -1.40 3.09 -6.13
N ARG A 26 -2.62 3.56 -5.92
CA ARG A 26 -3.21 4.61 -6.73
C ARG A 26 -3.64 5.75 -5.82
N VAL A 27 -3.17 6.96 -6.08
CA VAL A 27 -3.52 8.12 -5.29
C VAL A 27 -4.77 8.75 -5.86
N THR A 28 -5.75 9.01 -5.02
CA THR A 28 -7.00 9.61 -5.45
C THR A 28 -7.12 11.06 -5.01
N ALA A 29 -6.38 11.47 -4.00
CA ALA A 29 -6.39 12.87 -3.58
C ALA A 29 -5.08 13.16 -2.84
N GLY A 30 -4.59 14.37 -2.96
CA GLY A 30 -3.41 14.81 -2.25
C GLY A 30 -2.12 14.33 -2.88
N ARG A 31 -1.08 14.23 -2.07
CA ARG A 31 0.24 13.81 -2.53
C ARG A 31 0.79 12.77 -1.58
N LEU A 32 1.37 11.74 -2.14
CA LEU A 32 1.91 10.62 -1.39
C LEU A 32 3.38 10.45 -1.71
N TRP A 33 4.19 10.32 -0.68
CA TRP A 33 5.62 10.10 -0.83
C TRP A 33 5.87 8.64 -0.48
N LEU A 34 6.46 7.93 -1.40
CA LEU A 34 6.66 6.48 -1.29
C LEU A 34 8.14 6.16 -1.30
N THR A 35 8.57 5.36 -0.35
CA THR A 35 9.93 4.86 -0.31
C THR A 35 9.86 3.35 -0.24
N LEU A 36 10.55 2.69 -1.14
CA LEU A 36 10.62 1.24 -1.13
C LEU A 36 11.79 0.81 -0.28
N GLN A 37 11.55 -0.02 0.71
CA GLN A 37 12.60 -0.42 1.61
C GLN A 37 13.74 -1.08 0.83
N GLY A 38 14.94 -0.65 1.10
CA GLY A 38 16.10 -1.20 0.41
C GLY A 38 16.45 -0.45 -0.87
N GLN A 39 15.65 0.53 -1.27
CA GLN A 39 15.92 1.31 -2.48
C GLN A 39 16.20 2.74 -2.10
N PRO A 40 17.14 3.38 -2.75
CA PRO A 40 17.49 4.76 -2.40
C PRO A 40 16.56 5.83 -2.97
N ASP A 41 15.80 5.49 -3.99
CA ASP A 41 14.98 6.50 -4.66
C ASP A 41 13.62 6.65 -4.05
N ASP A 42 13.17 7.88 -3.98
CA ASP A 42 11.83 8.18 -3.52
C ASP A 42 10.92 8.37 -4.71
N VAL A 43 9.64 8.11 -4.49
CA VAL A 43 8.65 8.29 -5.53
C VAL A 43 7.56 9.20 -4.99
N TRP A 44 7.21 10.24 -5.77
CA TRP A 44 6.13 11.12 -5.43
C TRP A 44 4.94 10.82 -6.32
N LEU A 45 3.79 10.66 -5.71
CA LEU A 45 2.57 10.38 -6.44
C LEU A 45 1.54 11.44 -6.12
N ARG A 46 0.84 11.91 -7.14
CA ARG A 46 -0.24 12.86 -6.96
C ARG A 46 -1.55 12.23 -7.36
N ALA A 47 -2.64 12.93 -7.10
CA ALA A 47 -3.95 12.41 -7.49
C ALA A 47 -3.94 12.05 -8.97
N GLY A 48 -4.38 10.85 -9.26
CA GLY A 48 -4.39 10.32 -10.62
C GLY A 48 -3.19 9.44 -10.95
N ASP A 49 -2.14 9.50 -10.14
CA ASP A 49 -0.96 8.66 -10.40
C ASP A 49 -1.12 7.29 -9.78
N HIS A 50 -0.37 6.35 -10.30
CA HIS A 50 -0.32 5.03 -9.69
C HIS A 50 1.10 4.50 -9.77
N TRP A 51 1.39 3.54 -8.92
CA TRP A 51 2.71 2.91 -8.86
C TRP A 51 2.50 1.42 -8.63
N THR A 52 3.21 0.62 -9.40
CA THR A 52 3.11 -0.83 -9.31
C THR A 52 4.39 -1.38 -8.71
N LEU A 53 4.26 -2.28 -7.75
CA LEU A 53 5.42 -2.90 -7.15
C LEU A 53 6.20 -3.65 -8.23
N PRO A 54 7.48 -3.34 -8.42
CA PRO A 54 8.23 -3.90 -9.55
C PRO A 54 8.34 -5.42 -9.53
N ALA A 55 8.65 -6.00 -8.41
CA ALA A 55 8.80 -7.43 -8.37
C ALA A 55 8.91 -7.89 -6.94
N GLY A 56 8.45 -9.09 -6.69
CA GLY A 56 8.60 -9.69 -5.38
C GLY A 56 7.75 -9.05 -4.31
N ARG A 57 8.03 -9.39 -3.08
CA ARG A 57 7.40 -8.78 -1.94
C ARG A 57 8.26 -7.67 -1.44
N ALA A 58 7.67 -6.67 -0.87
CA ALA A 58 8.45 -5.57 -0.37
C ALA A 58 7.68 -4.79 0.67
N ILE A 59 8.42 -4.03 1.48
CA ILE A 59 7.83 -3.11 2.42
C ILE A 59 7.97 -1.73 1.83
N VAL A 60 6.86 -0.99 1.78
CA VAL A 60 6.88 0.39 1.32
C VAL A 60 6.53 1.28 2.50
N TRP A 61 7.17 2.43 2.55
CA TRP A 61 6.90 3.44 3.56
C TRP A 61 6.20 4.58 2.87
N LEU A 62 5.07 5.00 3.41
CA LEU A 62 4.25 6.04 2.80
C LEU A 62 4.07 7.19 3.77
N SER A 63 4.18 8.40 3.26
CA SER A 63 3.83 9.58 4.01
C SER A 63 3.10 10.55 3.10
N ALA A 64 2.37 11.46 3.68
CA ALA A 64 1.53 12.38 2.92
C ALA A 64 2.01 13.82 3.07
N GLU A 65 1.72 14.65 2.06
CA GLU A 65 2.14 16.04 2.07
C GLU A 65 1.03 16.90 1.49
N PRO A 66 0.20 17.51 2.27
CA PRO A 66 0.02 17.30 3.70
C PRO A 66 -0.91 16.14 4.01
N THR A 67 -1.71 15.73 3.06
CA THR A 67 -2.61 14.59 3.21
C THR A 67 -2.64 13.82 1.91
N ALA A 68 -3.06 12.58 1.97
CA ALA A 68 -3.25 11.79 0.78
C ALA A 68 -4.35 10.78 1.02
N GLU A 69 -5.12 10.53 -0.02
CA GLU A 69 -6.08 9.44 -0.04
C GLU A 69 -5.61 8.52 -1.16
N PHE A 70 -5.56 7.25 -0.88
CA PHE A 70 -5.03 6.31 -1.86
C PHE A 70 -5.66 4.95 -1.68
N GLN A 71 -5.50 4.13 -2.70
CA GLN A 71 -5.96 2.76 -2.69
C GLN A 71 -4.77 1.85 -2.86
N ILE A 72 -4.81 0.70 -2.22
CA ILE A 72 -3.85 -0.34 -2.49
C ILE A 72 -4.63 -1.52 -3.01
N ALA A 73 -4.29 -1.97 -4.22
CA ALA A 73 -4.89 -3.13 -4.85
C ALA A 73 -3.86 -4.24 -4.86
N GLN A 74 -4.20 -5.38 -4.33
CA GLN A 74 -3.29 -6.51 -4.29
C GLN A 74 -3.99 -7.76 -4.76
N PRO A 75 -3.24 -8.68 -5.38
CA PRO A 75 -3.84 -9.95 -5.76
C PRO A 75 -4.29 -10.73 -4.53
N VAL A 76 -5.36 -11.46 -4.66
CA VAL A 76 -5.88 -12.29 -3.61
C VAL A 76 -5.71 -13.74 -4.02
N MET A 77 -5.16 -14.54 -3.09
CA MET A 77 -4.99 -15.94 -3.37
C MET A 77 -6.33 -16.60 -3.33
N ALA A 78 -6.65 -17.22 -4.41
CA ALA A 78 -7.94 -17.81 -4.49
C ALA A 78 -8.23 -18.81 -3.45
N ARG A 79 -7.26 -19.70 -3.13
CA ARG A 79 -7.50 -20.69 -2.30
C ARG A 79 -7.48 -20.37 -1.02
N GLN A 80 -7.12 -19.50 -0.65
CA GLN A 80 -6.95 -19.23 0.54
C GLN A 80 -8.06 -18.97 1.12
N GLY A 81 -8.84 -18.95 0.65
CA GLY A 81 -9.85 -18.72 1.32
C GLY A 81 -10.05 -19.40 2.46
N ARG A 82 -9.77 -20.25 2.76
CA ARG A 82 -9.97 -20.81 3.81
C ARG A 82 -9.49 -20.25 4.77
N ASN A 83 -9.20 -19.93 5.02
CA ASN A 83 -8.77 -19.24 5.91
C ASN A 83 -8.70 -18.15 6.01
N GLY A 84 -8.94 -18.05 5.63
CA GLY A 84 -8.80 -17.11 5.78
C GLY A 84 -8.92 -16.30 5.88
N VAL A 85 -9.19 -16.52 6.04
CA VAL A 85 -9.18 -15.78 6.30
C VAL A 85 -9.04 -14.98 6.85
N ARG A 86 -8.92 -15.27 7.29
CA ARG A 86 -8.72 -14.66 8.03
C ARG A 86 -8.23 -13.72 8.34
N ARG A 87 -8.16 -13.77 8.55
CA ARG A 87 -7.67 -12.96 8.96
C ARG A 87 -7.24 -12.10 8.57
N GLY A 88 -7.36 -12.15 8.41
CA GLY A 88 -6.79 -11.39 8.26
C GLY A 88 -6.50 -10.62 7.93
N PRO A 89 -6.69 -10.62 7.84
CA PRO A 89 -6.18 -9.84 7.73
C PRO A 89 -5.98 -9.00 7.74
N ASN A 90 -6.23 -9.15 8.05
CA ASN A 90 -6.02 -8.21 8.36
C ASN A 90 -5.44 -7.65 8.57
N ALA A 91 -5.64 -8.00 8.60
CA ALA A 91 -5.08 -7.38 8.98
C ALA A 91 -4.05 -7.20 8.85
N SER A 92 -3.74 -7.47 8.59
CA SER A 92 -2.73 -7.33 8.47
C SER A 92 -2.20 -6.44 7.95
N GLY A 93 -2.45 -6.29 7.35
CA GLY A 93 -1.78 -5.46 6.80
C GLY A 93 -1.48 -4.40 7.52
N LEU A 94 -1.96 -4.10 8.01
CA LEU A 94 -1.72 -3.10 8.56
C LEU A 94 -0.92 -3.10 9.30
N ALA A 95 -0.69 -3.79 9.40
CA ALA A 95 0.15 -3.86 10.09
C ALA A 95 0.99 -3.02 10.12
N GLY A 96 1.41 -2.83 9.53
CA GLY A 96 2.37 -2.11 9.64
C GLY A 96 2.24 -0.99 10.25
N ALA A 97 1.32 -0.65 10.36
CA ALA A 97 1.30 0.46 10.88
C ALA A 97 1.78 0.46 12.10
N LYS A 98 2.37 0.28 12.48
CA LYS A 98 2.78 0.33 13.66
C LYS A 98 3.57 0.87 13.82
#